data_1993fdb68782444c55e9c241e45a6dd8
#
_entry.id   1993fdb68782444c55e9c241e45a6dd8
#
_cell.length_a   1.000
_cell.length_b   1.000
_cell.length_c   1.000
_cell.angle_alpha   90.00
_cell.angle_beta   90.00
_cell.angle_gamma   90.00
#
_symmetry.space_group_name_H-M   'P 1'
#
loop_
_entity.id
_entity.type
_entity.pdbx_description
1 polymer ?
#
loop_
_entity_poly.entity_id
_entity_poly.type
_entity_poly.pdbx_seq_one_letter_code
_entity_poly.pdbx_strand_id
1 'polypeptide(L)'
;MQDVAKFTIWRLLPVLLVSVAAGFWFNDVQEGGQYVARNLIPLVVLVLLAAYVLYRGDGQWGGAGKRLPLGIVGYAIPALGLALYLHYAYSVNLNNMFTDSAYPDRIFQYLPVYTGIAGGIGFAIGWIVGRNV
;
A
#
# COMPACT_ATOMS: atom_id res chain seq x y z
N MET A 1 -7.53 -18.99 -20.13
CA MET A 1 -6.17 -18.61 -19.68
C MET A 1 -5.81 -17.20 -20.12
N GLN A 2 -5.83 -16.90 -21.40
CA GLN A 2 -5.50 -15.55 -21.89
C GLN A 2 -6.48 -14.49 -21.38
N ASP A 3 -7.75 -14.84 -21.24
CA ASP A 3 -8.77 -13.91 -20.76
C ASP A 3 -8.56 -13.55 -19.29
N VAL A 4 -8.16 -14.53 -18.46
CA VAL A 4 -7.88 -14.29 -17.04
C VAL A 4 -6.69 -13.34 -16.90
N ALA A 5 -5.63 -13.57 -17.66
CA ALA A 5 -4.45 -12.70 -17.62
C ALA A 5 -4.81 -11.27 -18.06
N LYS A 6 -5.60 -11.13 -19.10
CA LYS A 6 -6.03 -9.83 -19.61
C LYS A 6 -6.87 -9.07 -18.59
N PHE A 7 -7.85 -9.74 -17.98
CA PHE A 7 -8.67 -9.13 -16.92
C PHE A 7 -7.83 -8.75 -15.71
N THR A 8 -6.87 -9.59 -15.33
CA THR A 8 -5.98 -9.31 -14.21
C THR A 8 -5.18 -8.04 -14.45
N ILE A 9 -4.60 -7.90 -15.65
CA ILE A 9 -3.83 -6.71 -16.03
C ILE A 9 -4.70 -5.46 -15.99
N TRP A 10 -5.88 -5.52 -16.60
CA TRP A 10 -6.78 -4.37 -16.64
C TRP A 10 -7.23 -3.93 -15.25
N ARG A 11 -7.57 -4.88 -14.40
CA ARG A 11 -8.03 -4.57 -13.03
C ARG A 11 -6.91 -4.16 -12.11
N LEU A 12 -5.69 -4.62 -12.39
CA LEU A 12 -4.51 -4.23 -11.64
C LEU A 12 -4.03 -2.83 -11.99
N LEU A 13 -4.37 -2.33 -13.18
CA LEU A 13 -3.88 -1.06 -13.69
C LEU A 13 -4.11 0.12 -12.74
N PRO A 14 -5.33 0.34 -12.17
CA PRO A 14 -5.51 1.43 -11.20
C PRO A 14 -4.59 1.31 -9.99
N VAL A 15 -4.37 0.10 -9.48
CA VAL A 15 -3.46 -0.13 -8.36
C VAL A 15 -2.03 0.24 -8.73
N LEU A 16 -1.60 -0.14 -9.93
CA LEU A 16 -0.28 0.22 -10.44
C LEU A 16 -0.13 1.74 -10.57
N LEU A 17 -1.14 2.41 -11.12
CA LEU A 17 -1.08 3.87 -11.28
C LEU A 17 -0.99 4.59 -9.94
N VAL A 18 -1.81 4.19 -8.96
CA VAL A 18 -1.77 4.78 -7.62
C VAL A 18 -0.42 4.51 -6.96
N SER A 19 0.10 3.30 -7.08
CA SER A 19 1.38 2.93 -6.47
C SER A 19 2.54 3.71 -7.07
N VAL A 20 2.56 3.86 -8.39
CA VAL A 20 3.61 4.63 -9.08
C VAL A 20 3.52 6.10 -8.68
N ALA A 21 2.32 6.67 -8.67
CA ALA A 21 2.13 8.07 -8.28
C ALA A 21 2.57 8.31 -6.83
N ALA A 22 2.20 7.41 -5.92
CA ALA A 22 2.62 7.50 -4.53
C ALA A 22 4.15 7.38 -4.39
N GLY A 23 4.75 6.48 -5.15
CA GLY A 23 6.21 6.31 -5.16
C GLY A 23 6.95 7.57 -5.59
N PHE A 24 6.48 8.22 -6.65
CA PHE A 24 7.05 9.49 -7.09
C PHE A 24 6.91 10.56 -6.03
N TRP A 25 5.75 10.64 -5.38
CA TRP A 25 5.53 11.62 -4.32
C TRP A 25 6.44 11.35 -3.12
N PHE A 26 6.62 10.07 -2.74
CA PHE A 26 7.52 9.70 -1.66
C PHE A 26 8.96 10.12 -1.98
N ASN A 27 9.41 9.90 -3.21
CA ASN A 27 10.72 10.34 -3.65
C ASN A 27 10.87 11.85 -3.57
N ASP A 28 9.83 12.58 -3.98
CA ASP A 28 9.82 14.04 -3.94
C ASP A 28 9.88 14.54 -2.49
N VAL A 29 9.07 13.99 -1.60
CA VAL A 29 9.05 14.39 -0.18
C VAL A 29 10.39 14.14 0.49
N GLN A 30 11.03 13.01 0.19
CA GLN A 30 12.31 12.63 0.78
C GLN A 30 13.52 13.18 0.01
N GLU A 31 13.27 13.91 -1.07
CA GLU A 31 14.32 14.52 -1.92
C GLU A 31 15.36 13.50 -2.36
N GLY A 32 14.90 12.29 -2.75
CA GLY A 32 15.78 11.22 -3.18
C GLY A 32 16.62 10.61 -2.08
N GLY A 33 16.18 10.73 -0.83
CA GLY A 33 16.94 10.26 0.33
C GLY A 33 17.15 8.76 0.36
N GLN A 34 18.00 8.33 1.31
CA GLN A 34 18.46 6.94 1.41
C GLN A 34 17.35 5.94 1.74
N TYR A 35 16.21 6.40 2.24
CA TYR A 35 15.10 5.54 2.66
C TYR A 35 13.99 5.42 1.64
N VAL A 36 14.12 6.06 0.48
CA VAL A 36 13.06 6.03 -0.56
C VAL A 36 12.76 4.60 -0.99
N ALA A 37 13.81 3.81 -1.28
CA ALA A 37 13.62 2.42 -1.72
C ALA A 37 12.88 1.60 -0.68
N ARG A 38 13.16 1.79 0.61
CA ARG A 38 12.46 1.10 1.68
C ARG A 38 10.99 1.47 1.73
N ASN A 39 10.69 2.73 1.46
CA ASN A 39 9.32 3.24 1.53
C ASN A 39 8.48 2.87 0.31
N LEU A 40 9.11 2.31 -0.71
CA LEU A 40 8.38 1.70 -1.83
C LEU A 40 7.86 0.31 -1.47
N ILE A 41 8.39 -0.33 -0.43
CA ILE A 41 8.00 -1.69 -0.02
C ILE A 41 6.48 -1.81 0.20
N PRO A 42 5.79 -0.92 0.96
CA PRO A 42 4.34 -1.06 1.11
C PRO A 42 3.59 -0.96 -0.21
N LEU A 43 4.10 -0.19 -1.16
CA LEU A 43 3.48 -0.08 -2.49
C LEU A 43 3.69 -1.36 -3.30
N VAL A 44 4.89 -1.94 -3.25
CA VAL A 44 5.18 -3.22 -3.91
C VAL A 44 4.32 -4.34 -3.32
N VAL A 45 4.21 -4.38 -2.00
CA VAL A 45 3.37 -5.37 -1.31
C VAL A 45 1.92 -5.22 -1.73
N LEU A 46 1.42 -3.99 -1.85
CA LEU A 46 0.06 -3.72 -2.32
C LEU A 46 -0.18 -4.32 -3.71
N VAL A 47 0.75 -4.07 -4.64
CA VAL A 47 0.65 -4.58 -6.01
C VAL A 47 0.67 -6.12 -6.01
N LEU A 48 1.57 -6.72 -5.24
CA LEU A 48 1.68 -8.17 -5.16
C LEU A 48 0.42 -8.80 -4.56
N LEU A 49 -0.12 -8.21 -3.51
CA LEU A 49 -1.37 -8.69 -2.90
C LEU A 49 -2.54 -8.55 -3.86
N ALA A 50 -2.61 -7.42 -4.56
CA ALA A 50 -3.67 -7.19 -5.55
C ALA A 50 -3.59 -8.22 -6.67
N ALA A 51 -2.39 -8.49 -7.18
CA ALA A 51 -2.18 -9.50 -8.23
C ALA A 51 -2.58 -10.89 -7.73
N TYR A 52 -2.20 -11.23 -6.48
CA TYR A 52 -2.54 -12.51 -5.88
C TYR A 52 -4.06 -12.69 -5.75
N VAL A 53 -4.75 -11.66 -5.25
CA VAL A 53 -6.21 -11.72 -5.08
C VAL A 53 -6.92 -11.87 -6.43
N LEU A 54 -6.47 -11.14 -7.44
CA LEU A 54 -7.03 -11.27 -8.79
C LEU A 54 -6.76 -12.64 -9.37
N TYR A 55 -5.56 -13.17 -9.17
CA TYR A 55 -5.22 -14.51 -9.65
C TYR A 55 -6.12 -15.57 -9.01
N ARG A 56 -6.30 -15.49 -7.69
CA ARG A 56 -7.17 -16.42 -6.95
C ARG A 56 -8.64 -16.27 -7.34
N GLY A 57 -9.03 -15.09 -7.78
CA GLY A 57 -10.41 -14.79 -8.15
C GLY A 57 -10.69 -14.91 -9.64
N ASP A 58 -9.80 -15.57 -10.39
CA ASP A 58 -9.94 -15.71 -11.85
C ASP A 58 -10.12 -14.37 -12.56
N GLY A 59 -9.35 -13.37 -12.13
CA GLY A 59 -9.39 -12.02 -12.67
C GLY A 59 -10.43 -11.13 -12.04
N GLN A 60 -11.12 -11.57 -11.00
CA GLN A 60 -12.14 -10.79 -10.30
C GLN A 60 -11.68 -10.45 -8.89
N TRP A 61 -12.03 -9.25 -8.43
CA TRP A 61 -11.63 -8.81 -7.08
C TRP A 61 -12.25 -9.66 -5.97
N GLY A 62 -13.51 -10.03 -6.12
CA GLY A 62 -14.25 -10.79 -5.11
C GLY A 62 -14.47 -12.25 -5.46
N GLY A 63 -13.82 -12.75 -6.51
CA GLY A 63 -14.08 -14.09 -7.00
C GLY A 63 -15.46 -14.22 -7.64
N ALA A 64 -15.97 -15.43 -7.77
CA ALA A 64 -17.20 -15.70 -8.48
C ALA A 64 -18.45 -15.13 -7.79
N GLY A 65 -18.36 -14.77 -6.52
CA GLY A 65 -19.52 -14.36 -5.72
C GLY A 65 -19.74 -12.86 -5.61
N LYS A 66 -19.07 -12.05 -6.41
CA LYS A 66 -19.20 -10.58 -6.35
C LYS A 66 -18.82 -9.99 -4.98
N ARG A 67 -17.93 -10.67 -4.26
CA ARG A 67 -17.49 -10.22 -2.94
C ARG A 67 -16.56 -9.02 -3.06
N LEU A 68 -16.60 -8.16 -2.07
CA LEU A 68 -15.69 -7.03 -1.99
C LEU A 68 -14.26 -7.52 -1.70
N PRO A 69 -13.23 -6.84 -2.24
CA PRO A 69 -11.83 -7.24 -1.97
C PRO A 69 -11.37 -6.72 -0.60
N LEU A 70 -12.02 -7.17 0.47
CA LEU A 70 -11.82 -6.63 1.81
C LEU A 70 -10.41 -6.89 2.35
N GLY A 71 -9.76 -7.98 1.89
CA GLY A 71 -8.37 -8.23 2.27
C GLY A 71 -7.45 -7.14 1.76
N ILE A 72 -7.55 -6.79 0.48
CA ILE A 72 -6.74 -5.72 -0.12
C ILE A 72 -7.08 -4.37 0.50
N VAL A 73 -8.36 -4.07 0.67
CA VAL A 73 -8.81 -2.82 1.29
C VAL A 73 -8.31 -2.73 2.73
N GLY A 74 -8.38 -3.85 3.47
CA GLY A 74 -7.87 -3.93 4.83
C GLY A 74 -6.36 -3.76 4.94
N TYR A 75 -5.61 -4.15 3.91
CA TYR A 75 -4.18 -3.84 3.83
C TYR A 75 -3.96 -2.37 3.45
N ALA A 76 -4.64 -1.92 2.40
CA ALA A 76 -4.37 -0.62 1.80
C ALA A 76 -4.68 0.55 2.73
N ILE A 77 -5.82 0.50 3.44
CA ILE A 77 -6.23 1.61 4.29
C ILE A 77 -5.16 1.92 5.37
N PRO A 78 -4.76 0.96 6.24
CA PRO A 78 -3.75 1.29 7.24
C PRO A 78 -2.36 1.47 6.65
N ALA A 79 -1.96 0.64 5.68
CA ALA A 79 -0.61 0.73 5.13
C ALA A 79 -0.40 2.02 4.34
N LEU A 80 -1.27 2.31 3.38
CA LEU A 80 -1.15 3.54 2.58
C LEU A 80 -1.50 4.77 3.42
N GLY A 81 -2.50 4.66 4.29
CA GLY A 81 -2.87 5.76 5.17
C GLY A 81 -1.71 6.19 6.04
N LEU A 82 -1.03 5.24 6.66
CA LEU A 82 0.13 5.51 7.50
C LEU A 82 1.29 6.07 6.67
N ALA A 83 1.60 5.46 5.52
CA ALA A 83 2.67 5.92 4.66
C ALA A 83 2.40 7.35 4.13
N LEU A 84 1.19 7.60 3.66
CA LEU A 84 0.81 8.92 3.16
C LEU A 84 0.81 9.96 4.28
N TYR A 85 0.30 9.61 5.45
CA TYR A 85 0.27 10.51 6.60
C TYR A 85 1.69 10.90 7.04
N LEU A 86 2.58 9.93 7.16
CA LEU A 86 3.94 10.20 7.60
C LEU A 86 4.71 11.04 6.59
N HIS A 87 4.51 10.81 5.30
CA HIS A 87 5.12 11.65 4.27
C HIS A 87 4.54 13.07 4.29
N TYR A 88 3.23 13.19 4.48
CA TYR A 88 2.59 14.49 4.60
C TYR A 88 3.12 15.24 5.83
N ALA A 89 3.14 14.58 6.99
CA ALA A 89 3.61 15.19 8.22
C ALA A 89 5.06 15.68 8.09
N TYR A 90 5.90 14.88 7.44
CA TYR A 90 7.29 15.27 7.20
C TYR A 90 7.38 16.47 6.24
N SER A 91 6.58 16.47 5.17
CA SER A 91 6.66 17.49 4.13
C SER A 91 6.30 18.89 4.67
N VAL A 92 5.35 18.96 5.62
CA VAL A 92 4.90 20.24 6.21
C VAL A 92 5.44 20.47 7.62
N ASN A 93 6.29 19.57 8.12
CA ASN A 93 6.81 19.61 9.50
C ASN A 93 5.67 19.80 10.50
N LEU A 94 4.68 18.92 10.43
CA LEU A 94 3.43 19.02 11.17
C LEU A 94 3.70 19.15 12.68
N ASN A 95 3.14 20.18 13.29
CA ASN A 95 3.30 20.47 14.73
C ASN A 95 4.76 20.54 15.17
N ASN A 96 5.68 20.87 14.24
CA ASN A 96 7.12 20.94 14.50
C ASN A 96 7.72 19.61 15.00
N MET A 97 7.11 18.48 14.59
CA MET A 97 7.54 17.16 15.04
C MET A 97 8.98 16.83 14.64
N PHE A 98 9.47 17.42 13.57
CA PHE A 98 10.80 17.11 13.03
C PHE A 98 11.83 18.20 13.29
N THR A 99 11.46 19.31 13.92
CA THR A 99 12.32 20.48 14.10
C THR A 99 13.52 20.17 15.00
N ASP A 100 13.29 19.46 16.11
CA ASP A 100 14.31 19.21 17.12
C ASP A 100 15.03 17.87 16.93
N SER A 101 14.73 17.16 15.86
CA SER A 101 15.37 15.87 15.60
C SER A 101 16.68 16.06 14.84
N ALA A 102 17.75 15.39 15.29
CA ALA A 102 19.01 15.35 14.58
C ALA A 102 18.90 14.57 13.25
N TYR A 103 17.98 13.62 13.21
CA TYR A 103 17.75 12.77 12.02
C TYR A 103 16.26 12.72 11.72
N PRO A 104 15.69 13.79 11.15
CA PRO A 104 14.23 13.87 10.96
C PRO A 104 13.69 12.82 9.99
N ASP A 105 14.51 12.31 9.07
CA ASP A 105 14.12 11.28 8.11
C ASP A 105 14.18 9.86 8.70
N ARG A 106 14.58 9.71 9.95
CA ARG A 106 14.72 8.40 10.59
C ARG A 106 13.40 7.63 10.63
N ILE A 107 12.28 8.35 10.68
CA ILE A 107 10.95 7.73 10.68
C ILE A 107 10.74 6.86 9.44
N PHE A 108 11.35 7.22 8.31
CA PHE A 108 11.23 6.47 7.06
C PHE A 108 12.03 5.16 7.09
N GLN A 109 13.00 5.03 8.00
CA GLN A 109 13.72 3.78 8.18
C GLN A 109 12.80 2.68 8.69
N TYR A 110 11.84 3.02 9.53
CA TYR A 110 10.94 2.07 10.17
C TYR A 110 9.56 2.01 9.52
N LEU A 111 9.28 2.90 8.57
CA LEU A 111 7.96 2.97 7.92
C LEU A 111 7.53 1.63 7.30
N PRO A 112 8.40 0.89 6.59
CA PRO A 112 7.98 -0.42 6.04
C PRO A 112 7.56 -1.41 7.12
N VAL A 113 8.18 -1.36 8.30
CA VAL A 113 7.82 -2.21 9.42
C VAL A 113 6.43 -1.85 9.93
N TYR A 114 6.17 -0.57 10.15
CA TYR A 114 4.87 -0.10 10.64
C TYR A 114 3.75 -0.41 9.65
N THR A 115 3.98 -0.12 8.37
CA THR A 115 2.97 -0.38 7.33
C THR A 115 2.75 -1.88 7.13
N GLY A 116 3.82 -2.68 7.26
CA GLY A 116 3.72 -4.14 7.15
C GLY A 116 2.89 -4.73 8.27
N ILE A 117 3.11 -4.29 9.50
CA ILE A 117 2.35 -4.77 10.67
C ILE A 117 0.89 -4.32 10.56
N ALA A 118 0.65 -3.02 10.39
CA ALA A 118 -0.70 -2.47 10.33
C ALA A 118 -1.47 -3.02 9.13
N GLY A 119 -0.82 -3.06 7.97
CA GLY A 119 -1.43 -3.57 6.75
C GLY A 119 -1.68 -5.07 6.81
N GLY A 120 -0.75 -5.83 7.42
CA GLY A 120 -0.91 -7.27 7.59
C GLY A 120 -2.09 -7.62 8.48
N ILE A 121 -2.25 -6.92 9.60
CA ILE A 121 -3.40 -7.09 10.48
C ILE A 121 -4.68 -6.74 9.75
N GLY A 122 -4.70 -5.61 9.04
CA GLY A 122 -5.87 -5.18 8.27
C GLY A 122 -6.21 -6.17 7.15
N PHE A 123 -5.21 -6.72 6.47
CA PHE A 123 -5.41 -7.75 5.46
C PHE A 123 -6.08 -8.98 6.06
N ALA A 124 -5.57 -9.47 7.19
CA ALA A 124 -6.11 -10.66 7.85
C ALA A 124 -7.57 -10.45 8.25
N ILE A 125 -7.87 -9.31 8.87
CA ILE A 125 -9.24 -8.99 9.27
C ILE A 125 -10.15 -8.91 8.05
N GLY A 126 -9.73 -8.18 7.03
CA GLY A 126 -10.51 -8.02 5.80
C GLY A 126 -10.73 -9.33 5.07
N TRP A 127 -9.72 -10.20 5.05
CA TRP A 127 -9.83 -11.53 4.44
C TRP A 127 -10.88 -12.38 5.15
N ILE A 128 -10.83 -12.41 6.48
CA ILE A 128 -11.77 -13.20 7.29
C ILE A 128 -13.20 -12.65 7.11
N VAL A 129 -13.38 -11.33 7.23
CA VAL A 129 -14.69 -10.69 7.05
C VAL A 129 -15.20 -10.92 5.63
N GLY A 130 -14.33 -10.79 4.64
CA GLY A 130 -14.70 -10.94 3.24
C GLY A 130 -15.14 -12.35 2.85
N ARG A 131 -14.71 -13.35 3.62
CA ARG A 131 -15.15 -14.75 3.36
C ARG A 131 -16.63 -14.94 3.65
N ASN A 132 -17.18 -14.12 4.52
CA ASN A 132 -18.57 -14.26 4.99
C ASN A 132 -19.51 -13.23 4.34
N VAL A 133 -18.99 -12.37 3.51
CA VAL A 133 -19.74 -11.35 2.79
C VAL A 133 -19.73 -11.67 1.30
#